data_29945d130739b015dcbf0711a1cfe38b
#
_entry.id   29945d130739b015dcbf0711a1cfe38b
#
_cell.length_a   1.000
_cell.length_b   1.000
_cell.length_c   1.000
_cell.angle_alpha   90.00
_cell.angle_beta   90.00
_cell.angle_gamma   90.00
#
_symmetry.space_group_name_H-M   'P 1'
#
loop_
_entity.id
_entity.type
_entity.pdbx_description
1 polymer ?
#
loop_
_entity_poly.entity_id
_entity_poly.type
_entity_poly.pdbx_seq_one_letter_code
_entity_poly.pdbx_strand_id
1 'polypeptide(L)'
;LSRRQRQMCIRDSSGSSGRGNLVMNRYSLKEHKWSRVQDVLIDGENKRNAYWQLYVDEQGTIHLSWVWRETWQVETNHDICYARSFDNGVTWYKSSGEQYELPIKLSNAEYACRLPQNSELINQTSMSADAGGNPYIATYWRDPDSNIPQYRIVWNDGKVWHHRQVTDRKTPFTLKGGGTKMIPIARPRIVVGGGEVFYIFRDEERGSCVSIAHATDLAISQWTITDLTDFSVDAWEP
;
A
#
# COMPACT_ATOMS: atom_id res chain seq x y z
N LEU A 1 -16.82 19.92 -7.81
CA LEU A 1 -16.44 18.62 -7.28
C LEU A 1 -17.14 17.54 -8.10
N SER A 2 -16.39 16.84 -8.95
CA SER A 2 -16.86 15.69 -9.70
C SER A 2 -17.48 14.68 -8.72
N ARG A 3 -18.72 14.25 -8.96
CA ARG A 3 -19.42 13.23 -8.17
C ARG A 3 -18.80 11.87 -8.51
N ARG A 4 -17.67 11.56 -7.89
CA ARG A 4 -17.00 10.26 -8.06
C ARG A 4 -17.89 9.16 -7.49
N GLN A 5 -18.11 8.12 -8.25
CA GLN A 5 -18.74 6.89 -7.76
C GLN A 5 -17.88 6.34 -6.62
N ARG A 6 -18.51 6.05 -5.48
CA ARG A 6 -17.79 5.36 -4.39
C ARG A 6 -17.60 3.92 -4.80
N GLN A 7 -16.36 3.53 -4.92
CA GLN A 7 -15.98 2.14 -5.12
C GLN A 7 -15.55 1.55 -3.79
N MET A 8 -15.99 0.35 -3.51
CA MET A 8 -15.59 -0.39 -2.33
C MET A 8 -15.21 -1.81 -2.74
N CYS A 9 -13.99 -2.20 -2.46
CA CYS A 9 -13.55 -3.58 -2.55
C CYS A 9 -13.93 -4.30 -1.26
N ILE A 10 -14.65 -5.40 -1.36
CA ILE A 10 -14.96 -6.25 -0.23
C ILE A 10 -14.14 -7.53 -0.39
N ARG A 11 -13.38 -7.83 0.65
CA ARG A 11 -12.69 -9.11 0.77
C ARG A 11 -13.70 -10.16 1.18
N ASP A 12 -13.92 -11.13 0.34
CA ASP A 12 -14.62 -12.34 0.75
C ASP A 12 -13.59 -13.29 1.37
N SER A 13 -13.62 -13.37 2.69
CA SER A 13 -12.86 -14.38 3.41
C SER A 13 -13.81 -15.49 3.80
N SER A 14 -13.77 -16.62 3.12
CA SER A 14 -14.37 -17.84 3.61
C SER A 14 -13.66 -18.31 4.89
N GLY A 15 -13.83 -17.57 5.97
CA GLY A 15 -13.67 -18.02 7.34
C GLY A 15 -12.29 -18.10 7.96
N SER A 16 -11.15 -17.97 7.27
CA SER A 16 -9.83 -17.90 7.92
C SER A 16 -8.89 -16.93 7.23
N SER A 17 -8.17 -16.13 8.03
CA SER A 17 -7.07 -15.31 7.52
C SER A 17 -6.01 -16.23 6.90
N GLY A 18 -5.75 -16.10 5.59
CA GLY A 18 -4.79 -16.91 4.83
C GLY A 18 -5.37 -17.63 3.62
N ARG A 19 -6.68 -17.50 3.32
CA ARG A 19 -7.32 -18.22 2.21
C ARG A 19 -8.46 -17.41 1.59
N GLY A 20 -8.21 -16.17 1.18
CA GLY A 20 -9.28 -15.31 0.67
C GLY A 20 -8.98 -14.74 -0.71
N ASN A 21 -10.04 -14.53 -1.47
CA ASN A 21 -10.01 -13.84 -2.74
C ASN A 21 -10.40 -12.38 -2.54
N LEU A 22 -9.89 -11.49 -3.39
CA LEU A 22 -10.37 -10.11 -3.48
C LEU A 22 -11.47 -10.04 -4.52
N VAL A 23 -12.64 -9.58 -4.08
CA VAL A 23 -13.79 -9.29 -4.95
C VAL A 23 -13.96 -7.78 -5.08
N MET A 24 -14.59 -7.32 -6.15
CA MET A 24 -14.84 -5.89 -6.34
C MET A 24 -16.32 -5.62 -6.57
N ASN A 25 -16.87 -4.70 -5.76
CA ASN A 25 -18.21 -4.16 -5.94
C ASN A 25 -18.15 -2.65 -6.17
N ARG A 26 -19.10 -2.12 -6.93
CA ARG A 26 -19.27 -0.70 -7.24
C ARG A 26 -20.65 -0.23 -6.81
N TYR A 27 -20.70 0.91 -6.13
CA TYR A 27 -21.94 1.59 -5.79
C TYR A 27 -22.23 2.69 -6.80
N SER A 28 -23.40 2.65 -7.44
CA SER A 28 -23.90 3.71 -8.31
C SER A 28 -24.68 4.72 -7.50
N LEU A 29 -24.17 5.97 -7.42
CA LEU A 29 -24.88 7.06 -6.76
C LEU A 29 -26.19 7.45 -7.49
N LYS A 30 -26.26 7.24 -8.79
CA LYS A 30 -27.45 7.54 -9.61
C LYS A 30 -28.56 6.53 -9.36
N GLU A 31 -28.21 5.25 -9.25
CA GLU A 31 -29.16 4.15 -9.15
C GLU A 31 -29.37 3.72 -7.69
N HIS A 32 -28.58 4.27 -6.74
CA HIS A 32 -28.55 3.87 -5.34
C HIS A 32 -28.39 2.35 -5.14
N LYS A 33 -27.53 1.73 -5.99
CA LYS A 33 -27.41 0.27 -6.06
C LYS A 33 -25.95 -0.17 -6.10
N TRP A 34 -25.66 -1.28 -5.41
CA TRP A 34 -24.42 -2.03 -5.56
C TRP A 34 -24.48 -2.99 -6.72
N SER A 35 -23.39 -3.12 -7.45
CA SER A 35 -23.18 -4.13 -8.48
C SER A 35 -21.82 -4.80 -8.31
N ARG A 36 -21.77 -6.09 -8.60
CA ARG A 36 -20.51 -6.83 -8.67
C ARG A 36 -19.79 -6.44 -9.95
N VAL A 37 -18.51 -6.04 -9.83
CA VAL A 37 -17.64 -5.73 -10.98
C VAL A 37 -16.71 -6.89 -11.27
N GLN A 38 -16.09 -7.47 -10.20
CA GLN A 38 -15.23 -8.64 -10.30
C GLN A 38 -15.63 -9.68 -9.26
N ASP A 39 -15.93 -10.89 -9.69
CA ASP A 39 -16.21 -12.00 -8.81
C ASP A 39 -14.95 -12.47 -8.08
N VAL A 40 -13.84 -12.47 -8.80
CA VAL A 40 -12.51 -12.67 -8.25
C VAL A 40 -11.54 -11.75 -8.99
N LEU A 41 -11.10 -10.68 -8.35
CA LEU A 41 -10.05 -9.80 -8.88
C LEU A 41 -8.67 -10.37 -8.61
N ILE A 42 -8.42 -10.74 -7.35
CA ILE A 42 -7.17 -11.39 -6.94
C ILE A 42 -7.53 -12.73 -6.30
N ASP A 43 -6.92 -13.79 -6.82
CA ASP A 43 -7.13 -15.15 -6.34
C ASP A 43 -5.96 -15.56 -5.41
N GLY A 44 -6.29 -15.79 -4.16
CA GLY A 44 -5.35 -16.32 -3.17
C GLY A 44 -5.04 -17.81 -3.33
N GLU A 45 -5.64 -18.47 -4.35
CA GLU A 45 -5.43 -19.89 -4.69
C GLU A 45 -5.72 -20.83 -3.50
N ASN A 46 -6.63 -20.40 -2.60
CA ASN A 46 -6.94 -21.07 -1.34
C ASN A 46 -5.70 -21.34 -0.45
N LYS A 47 -4.63 -20.56 -0.62
CA LYS A 47 -3.36 -20.66 0.10
C LYS A 47 -2.98 -19.38 0.83
N ARG A 48 -3.33 -18.21 0.26
CA ARG A 48 -2.89 -16.90 0.73
C ARG A 48 -3.96 -15.84 0.60
N ASN A 49 -3.70 -14.67 1.17
CA ASN A 49 -4.54 -13.48 1.02
C ASN A 49 -3.75 -12.34 0.38
N ALA A 50 -4.46 -11.50 -0.37
CA ALA A 50 -3.99 -10.17 -0.73
C ALA A 50 -4.43 -9.18 0.36
N TYR A 51 -3.47 -8.54 1.04
CA TYR A 51 -3.74 -7.39 1.91
C TYR A 51 -3.51 -6.12 1.10
N TRP A 52 -4.57 -5.42 0.78
CA TRP A 52 -4.62 -4.43 -0.28
C TRP A 52 -4.90 -3.00 0.22
N GLN A 53 -4.53 -2.03 -0.61
CA GLN A 53 -4.87 -0.62 -0.54
C GLN A 53 -5.28 -0.15 -1.93
N LEU A 54 -6.33 0.66 -1.99
CA LEU A 54 -6.85 1.25 -3.23
C LEU A 54 -6.72 2.78 -3.15
N TYR A 55 -6.37 3.39 -4.27
CA TYR A 55 -6.35 4.84 -4.48
C TYR A 55 -7.01 5.16 -5.83
N VAL A 56 -7.73 6.26 -5.90
CA VAL A 56 -8.29 6.77 -7.16
C VAL A 56 -7.69 8.14 -7.41
N ASP A 57 -6.97 8.28 -8.51
CA ASP A 57 -6.34 9.53 -8.89
C ASP A 57 -7.32 10.57 -9.46
N GLU A 58 -6.82 11.74 -9.82
CA GLU A 58 -7.64 12.84 -10.35
C GLU A 58 -8.24 12.54 -11.74
N GLN A 59 -7.60 11.67 -12.52
CA GLN A 59 -8.08 11.20 -13.82
C GLN A 59 -9.15 10.13 -13.69
N GLY A 60 -9.35 9.59 -12.48
CA GLY A 60 -10.28 8.51 -12.21
C GLY A 60 -9.67 7.12 -12.38
N THR A 61 -8.35 7.01 -12.58
CA THR A 61 -7.64 5.74 -12.58
C THR A 61 -7.70 5.12 -11.19
N ILE A 62 -8.06 3.85 -11.13
CA ILE A 62 -8.00 3.09 -9.90
C ILE A 62 -6.63 2.44 -9.82
N HIS A 63 -5.90 2.75 -8.77
CA HIS A 63 -4.64 2.11 -8.41
C HIS A 63 -4.88 1.13 -7.27
N LEU A 64 -4.32 -0.06 -7.37
CA LEU A 64 -4.41 -1.11 -6.37
C LEU A 64 -3.01 -1.63 -6.07
N SER A 65 -2.62 -1.63 -4.80
CA SER A 65 -1.42 -2.32 -4.34
C SER A 65 -1.76 -3.33 -3.26
N TRP A 66 -1.01 -4.40 -3.17
CA TRP A 66 -1.20 -5.43 -2.14
C TRP A 66 0.11 -6.09 -1.78
N VAL A 67 0.13 -6.68 -0.58
CA VAL A 67 1.13 -7.67 -0.18
C VAL A 67 0.45 -9.04 -0.13
N TRP A 68 1.18 -10.08 -0.45
CA TRP A 68 0.75 -11.43 -0.22
C TRP A 68 0.99 -11.83 1.23
N ARG A 69 0.09 -12.61 1.79
CA ARG A 69 0.19 -13.14 3.14
C ARG A 69 -0.22 -14.60 3.17
N GLU A 70 0.72 -15.47 3.53
CA GLU A 70 0.56 -16.91 3.40
C GLU A 70 -0.24 -17.53 4.54
N THR A 71 -0.21 -16.95 5.77
CA THR A 71 -0.92 -17.45 6.93
C THR A 71 -1.59 -16.32 7.71
N TRP A 72 -2.17 -16.62 8.88
CA TRP A 72 -2.69 -15.59 9.78
C TRP A 72 -1.60 -14.73 10.44
N GLN A 73 -0.35 -15.15 10.39
CA GLN A 73 0.80 -14.48 11.00
C GLN A 73 1.35 -13.38 10.09
N VAL A 74 1.60 -12.19 10.66
CA VAL A 74 2.04 -11.00 9.89
C VAL A 74 3.40 -11.21 9.25
N GLU A 75 4.31 -11.92 9.91
CA GLU A 75 5.63 -12.24 9.37
C GLU A 75 5.62 -13.02 8.05
N THR A 76 4.47 -13.59 7.69
CA THR A 76 4.28 -14.24 6.39
C THR A 76 3.90 -13.29 5.26
N ASN A 77 3.84 -11.99 5.53
CA ASN A 77 3.74 -10.98 4.47
C ASN A 77 5.00 -11.00 3.61
N HIS A 78 4.80 -10.89 2.30
CA HIS A 78 5.90 -10.80 1.34
C HIS A 78 5.46 -10.05 0.09
N ASP A 79 6.42 -9.52 -0.63
CA ASP A 79 6.24 -8.85 -1.91
C ASP A 79 5.22 -7.69 -1.87
N ILE A 80 5.48 -6.65 -2.63
CA ILE A 80 4.54 -5.58 -2.91
C ILE A 80 4.15 -5.68 -4.37
N CYS A 81 2.86 -5.82 -4.62
CA CYS A 81 2.30 -5.98 -5.95
C CYS A 81 1.44 -4.79 -6.35
N TYR A 82 1.19 -4.66 -7.66
CA TYR A 82 0.46 -3.53 -8.21
C TYR A 82 -0.43 -3.90 -9.39
N ALA A 83 -1.55 -3.17 -9.53
CA ALA A 83 -2.42 -3.17 -10.70
C ALA A 83 -3.14 -1.82 -10.82
N ARG A 84 -3.57 -1.45 -12.03
CA ARG A 84 -4.40 -0.26 -12.27
C ARG A 84 -5.54 -0.53 -13.24
N SER A 85 -6.60 0.27 -13.13
CA SER A 85 -7.78 0.19 -14.02
C SER A 85 -8.21 1.58 -14.45
N PHE A 86 -8.54 1.74 -15.73
CA PHE A 86 -9.00 2.99 -16.34
C PHE A 86 -10.52 3.02 -16.59
N ASP A 87 -11.21 1.91 -16.37
CA ASP A 87 -12.61 1.67 -16.73
C ASP A 87 -13.47 1.26 -15.54
N ASN A 88 -13.16 1.81 -14.36
CA ASN A 88 -13.86 1.54 -13.10
C ASN A 88 -13.78 0.07 -12.64
N GLY A 89 -12.65 -0.58 -12.86
CA GLY A 89 -12.34 -1.91 -12.36
C GLY A 89 -12.79 -3.06 -13.24
N VAL A 90 -13.21 -2.80 -14.50
CA VAL A 90 -13.61 -3.86 -15.45
C VAL A 90 -12.38 -4.56 -16.01
N THR A 91 -11.40 -3.80 -16.50
CA THR A 91 -10.11 -4.33 -16.95
C THR A 91 -8.97 -3.80 -16.10
N TRP A 92 -7.93 -4.58 -15.94
CA TRP A 92 -6.79 -4.27 -15.11
C TRP A 92 -5.48 -4.41 -15.86
N TYR A 93 -4.51 -3.56 -15.53
CA TYR A 93 -3.24 -3.44 -16.21
C TYR A 93 -2.08 -3.39 -15.23
N LYS A 94 -0.93 -3.88 -15.65
CA LYS A 94 0.37 -3.62 -15.01
C LYS A 94 0.80 -2.17 -15.23
N SER A 95 1.82 -1.73 -14.54
CA SER A 95 2.42 -0.39 -14.76
C SER A 95 2.94 -0.22 -16.18
N SER A 96 3.42 -1.29 -16.81
CA SER A 96 3.86 -1.32 -18.21
C SER A 96 2.75 -1.07 -19.24
N GLY A 97 1.48 -1.15 -18.84
CA GLY A 97 0.33 -1.13 -19.76
C GLY A 97 -0.10 -2.51 -20.28
N GLU A 98 0.60 -3.58 -19.91
CA GLU A 98 0.15 -4.95 -20.21
C GLU A 98 -1.14 -5.26 -19.44
N GLN A 99 -2.15 -5.76 -20.14
CA GLN A 99 -3.40 -6.13 -19.52
C GLN A 99 -3.27 -7.45 -18.75
N TYR A 100 -3.87 -7.51 -17.56
CA TYR A 100 -3.96 -8.74 -16.79
C TYR A 100 -4.99 -9.70 -17.39
N GLU A 101 -4.63 -10.97 -17.44
CA GLU A 101 -5.59 -12.06 -17.48
C GLU A 101 -6.11 -12.30 -16.06
N LEU A 102 -7.41 -12.04 -15.84
CA LEU A 102 -8.05 -12.18 -14.53
C LEU A 102 -8.47 -13.64 -14.26
N PRO A 103 -8.45 -14.07 -12.98
CA PRO A 103 -8.02 -13.34 -11.80
C PRO A 103 -6.50 -13.18 -11.71
N ILE A 104 -6.06 -12.12 -11.01
CA ILE A 104 -4.64 -11.94 -10.70
C ILE A 104 -4.23 -12.98 -9.65
N LYS A 105 -3.16 -13.70 -9.92
CA LYS A 105 -2.58 -14.75 -9.04
C LYS A 105 -1.13 -14.43 -8.73
N LEU A 106 -0.53 -15.19 -7.82
CA LEU A 106 0.89 -15.06 -7.54
C LEU A 106 1.75 -15.18 -8.81
N SER A 107 1.36 -16.05 -9.75
CA SER A 107 2.12 -16.33 -10.97
C SER A 107 2.11 -15.22 -12.03
N ASN A 108 1.05 -14.38 -12.07
CA ASN A 108 0.92 -13.31 -13.07
C ASN A 108 0.92 -11.90 -12.48
N ALA A 109 1.00 -11.76 -11.14
CA ALA A 109 1.07 -10.48 -10.46
C ALA A 109 2.31 -9.68 -10.89
N GLU A 110 2.17 -8.38 -11.07
CA GLU A 110 3.30 -7.47 -11.16
C GLU A 110 3.86 -7.21 -9.77
N TYR A 111 5.16 -7.28 -9.64
CA TYR A 111 5.89 -7.05 -8.40
C TYR A 111 6.54 -5.66 -8.43
N ALA A 112 5.95 -4.73 -7.69
CA ALA A 112 6.52 -3.41 -7.49
C ALA A 112 7.81 -3.47 -6.65
N CYS A 113 7.86 -4.40 -5.68
CA CYS A 113 9.06 -4.69 -4.90
C CYS A 113 9.03 -6.14 -4.41
N ARG A 114 10.11 -6.89 -4.64
CA ARG A 114 10.26 -8.26 -4.13
C ARG A 114 10.82 -8.22 -2.72
N LEU A 115 10.10 -8.83 -1.79
CA LEU A 115 10.47 -8.90 -0.38
C LEU A 115 10.18 -10.29 0.17
N PRO A 116 11.11 -10.91 0.91
CA PRO A 116 10.88 -12.21 1.50
C PRO A 116 9.92 -12.13 2.69
N GLN A 117 9.38 -13.26 3.09
CA GLN A 117 8.74 -13.40 4.40
C GLN A 117 9.74 -13.09 5.52
N ASN A 118 9.24 -12.79 6.71
CA ASN A 118 10.03 -12.39 7.88
C ASN A 118 10.84 -11.11 7.69
N SER A 119 10.43 -10.21 6.79
CA SER A 119 11.03 -8.88 6.59
C SER A 119 10.35 -7.78 7.41
N GLU A 120 9.44 -8.11 8.33
CA GLU A 120 8.61 -7.17 9.07
C GLU A 120 7.79 -6.25 8.11
N LEU A 121 7.45 -6.74 6.93
CA LEU A 121 6.62 -6.03 5.97
C LEU A 121 5.21 -5.89 6.52
N ILE A 122 4.76 -4.65 6.65
CA ILE A 122 3.38 -4.37 7.06
C ILE A 122 2.38 -4.65 5.93
N ASN A 123 1.12 -4.88 6.28
CA ASN A 123 0.03 -4.84 5.31
C ASN A 123 0.02 -3.51 4.57
N GLN A 124 -0.48 -3.49 3.32
CA GLN A 124 -0.59 -2.24 2.58
C GLN A 124 -1.36 -1.17 3.35
N THR A 125 -0.83 0.04 3.38
CA THR A 125 -1.33 1.11 4.23
C THR A 125 -1.78 2.35 3.47
N SER A 126 -0.95 2.86 2.55
CA SER A 126 -1.24 4.09 1.83
C SER A 126 -0.57 4.12 0.48
N MET A 127 -1.26 4.67 -0.49
CA MET A 127 -0.71 4.98 -1.80
C MET A 127 -1.30 6.26 -2.36
N SER A 128 -0.60 6.87 -3.30
CA SER A 128 -0.97 8.04 -4.07
C SER A 128 -0.48 7.87 -5.50
N ALA A 129 -0.78 8.82 -6.37
CA ALA A 129 -0.20 8.89 -7.71
C ALA A 129 0.13 10.35 -8.05
N ASP A 130 1.13 10.55 -8.92
CA ASP A 130 1.42 11.85 -9.49
C ASP A 130 0.43 12.24 -10.61
N ALA A 131 0.59 13.43 -11.17
CA ALA A 131 -0.25 13.93 -12.26
C ALA A 131 -0.13 13.09 -13.56
N GLY A 132 0.94 12.32 -13.70
CA GLY A 132 1.14 11.36 -14.79
C GLY A 132 0.50 9.99 -14.56
N GLY A 133 -0.12 9.77 -13.38
CA GLY A 133 -0.70 8.48 -12.98
C GLY A 133 0.35 7.46 -12.55
N ASN A 134 1.55 7.91 -12.17
CA ASN A 134 2.58 7.02 -11.63
C ASN A 134 2.35 6.79 -10.13
N PRO A 135 2.32 5.54 -9.66
CA PRO A 135 1.98 5.21 -8.30
C PRO A 135 3.15 5.37 -7.33
N TYR A 136 2.80 5.77 -6.10
CA TYR A 136 3.68 5.88 -4.93
C TYR A 136 3.05 5.13 -3.77
N ILE A 137 3.80 4.23 -3.14
CA ILE A 137 3.34 3.32 -2.08
C ILE A 137 4.17 3.57 -0.82
N ALA A 138 3.53 3.98 0.26
CA ALA A 138 4.16 4.14 1.56
C ALA A 138 4.02 2.86 2.38
N THR A 139 5.09 2.43 3.03
CA THR A 139 5.14 1.21 3.82
C THR A 139 6.36 1.17 4.74
N TYR A 140 6.63 0.05 5.38
CA TYR A 140 7.88 -0.21 6.09
C TYR A 140 8.24 -1.70 6.06
N TRP A 141 9.53 -1.97 6.09
CA TRP A 141 10.13 -3.28 6.24
C TRP A 141 11.58 -3.17 6.71
N ARG A 142 12.19 -4.28 7.12
CA ARG A 142 13.62 -4.38 7.42
C ARG A 142 14.39 -5.06 6.30
N ASP A 143 15.63 -4.67 6.09
CA ASP A 143 16.54 -5.37 5.18
C ASP A 143 16.95 -6.74 5.75
N PRO A 144 17.38 -7.69 4.91
CA PRO A 144 17.78 -9.03 5.36
C PRO A 144 18.87 -9.02 6.43
N ASP A 145 19.82 -8.09 6.32
CA ASP A 145 20.98 -7.97 7.22
C ASP A 145 20.72 -7.07 8.44
N SER A 146 19.46 -6.65 8.63
CA SER A 146 19.05 -5.77 9.73
C SER A 146 17.88 -6.36 10.50
N ASN A 147 17.81 -6.08 11.79
CA ASN A 147 16.64 -6.36 12.62
C ASN A 147 15.77 -5.11 12.86
N ILE A 148 16.09 -3.99 12.20
CA ILE A 148 15.45 -2.69 12.41
C ILE A 148 14.56 -2.36 11.21
N PRO A 149 13.22 -2.39 11.36
CA PRO A 149 12.32 -1.93 10.30
C PRO A 149 12.47 -0.42 10.07
N GLN A 150 12.49 -0.04 8.79
CA GLN A 150 12.59 1.34 8.33
C GLN A 150 11.36 1.71 7.53
N TYR A 151 10.92 2.96 7.64
CA TYR A 151 9.96 3.50 6.69
C TYR A 151 10.55 3.52 5.29
N ARG A 152 9.75 3.12 4.33
CA ARG A 152 10.13 2.93 2.93
C ARG A 152 9.05 3.47 2.01
N ILE A 153 9.49 3.92 0.84
CA ILE A 153 8.63 4.25 -0.28
C ILE A 153 8.98 3.38 -1.48
N VAL A 154 7.96 2.94 -2.21
CA VAL A 154 8.08 2.26 -3.51
C VAL A 154 7.32 3.09 -4.52
N TRP A 155 7.92 3.42 -5.66
CA TRP A 155 7.24 4.20 -6.70
C TRP A 155 7.67 3.76 -8.10
N ASN A 156 6.82 4.06 -9.08
CA ASN A 156 7.13 3.88 -10.49
C ASN A 156 7.37 5.25 -11.13
N ASP A 157 8.43 5.39 -11.90
CA ASP A 157 8.78 6.64 -12.60
C ASP A 157 8.18 6.74 -14.01
N GLY A 158 7.23 5.85 -14.32
CA GLY A 158 6.63 5.68 -15.65
C GLY A 158 7.36 4.63 -16.50
N LYS A 159 8.47 4.06 -16.01
CA LYS A 159 9.27 3.04 -16.71
C LYS A 159 9.60 1.85 -15.81
N VAL A 160 10.15 2.12 -14.62
CA VAL A 160 10.63 1.10 -13.70
C VAL A 160 10.21 1.41 -12.26
N TRP A 161 10.17 0.37 -11.45
CA TRP A 161 9.93 0.49 -10.03
C TRP A 161 11.21 0.81 -9.28
N HIS A 162 11.09 1.74 -8.34
CA HIS A 162 12.13 2.17 -7.43
C HIS A 162 11.68 1.95 -5.99
N HIS A 163 12.62 1.87 -5.07
CA HIS A 163 12.35 1.97 -3.64
C HIS A 163 13.43 2.77 -2.93
N ARG A 164 13.07 3.42 -1.84
CA ARG A 164 14.00 4.20 -1.01
C ARG A 164 13.61 4.13 0.46
N GLN A 165 14.63 4.16 1.31
CA GLN A 165 14.47 4.34 2.73
C GLN A 165 14.14 5.79 3.05
N VAL A 166 13.20 6.01 3.99
CA VAL A 166 12.75 7.33 4.44
C VAL A 166 13.41 7.71 5.76
N THR A 167 13.53 6.76 6.69
CA THR A 167 14.07 6.98 8.04
C THR A 167 15.36 6.22 8.29
N ASP A 168 16.09 6.59 9.34
CA ASP A 168 17.30 5.91 9.81
C ASP A 168 17.12 5.50 11.27
N ARG A 169 16.10 4.65 11.52
CA ARG A 169 15.78 4.11 12.84
C ARG A 169 16.91 3.25 13.39
N LYS A 170 17.01 3.22 14.73
CA LYS A 170 18.04 2.47 15.46
C LYS A 170 17.46 1.37 16.34
N THR A 171 16.16 1.40 16.64
CA THR A 171 15.50 0.48 17.57
C THR A 171 14.74 -0.60 16.83
N PRO A 172 15.02 -1.88 17.10
CA PRO A 172 14.29 -3.00 16.50
C PRO A 172 12.90 -3.15 17.10
N PHE A 173 11.98 -3.71 16.33
CA PHE A 173 10.70 -4.23 16.81
C PHE A 173 10.24 -5.38 15.90
N THR A 174 9.21 -6.11 16.32
CA THR A 174 8.66 -7.22 15.53
C THR A 174 7.15 -7.17 15.41
N LEU A 175 6.67 -7.54 14.23
CA LEU A 175 5.25 -7.75 13.92
C LEU A 175 4.81 -9.20 14.13
N LYS A 176 5.68 -10.11 14.59
CA LYS A 176 5.39 -11.56 14.69
C LYS A 176 4.08 -11.87 15.39
N GLY A 177 3.34 -12.82 14.85
CA GLY A 177 2.03 -13.28 15.34
C GLY A 177 0.86 -12.55 14.67
N GLY A 178 -0.28 -12.55 15.32
CA GLY A 178 -1.51 -11.92 14.84
C GLY A 178 -2.08 -10.89 15.82
N GLY A 179 -3.19 -10.27 15.41
CA GLY A 179 -3.89 -9.25 16.20
C GLY A 179 -3.28 -7.85 16.06
N THR A 180 -3.93 -6.90 16.74
CA THR A 180 -3.45 -5.51 16.82
C THR A 180 -2.36 -5.41 17.88
N LYS A 181 -1.25 -4.80 17.53
CA LYS A 181 -0.10 -4.60 18.43
C LYS A 181 0.17 -3.12 18.61
N MET A 182 0.60 -2.74 19.81
CA MET A 182 1.31 -1.48 20.00
C MET A 182 2.72 -1.66 19.47
N ILE A 183 3.06 -0.88 18.46
CA ILE A 183 4.38 -0.86 17.83
C ILE A 183 4.92 0.57 17.88
N PRO A 184 6.26 0.74 17.86
CA PRO A 184 6.89 2.05 18.05
C PRO A 184 6.67 3.02 16.87
N ILE A 185 6.10 2.57 15.78
CA ILE A 185 5.82 3.37 14.59
C ILE A 185 4.35 3.26 14.17
N ALA A 186 3.85 4.27 13.45
CA ALA A 186 2.52 4.22 12.83
C ALA A 186 2.58 3.63 11.42
N ARG A 187 1.44 3.27 10.88
CA ARG A 187 1.30 3.05 9.44
C ARG A 187 1.39 4.41 8.73
N PRO A 188 2.27 4.53 7.73
CA PRO A 188 2.49 5.82 7.08
C PRO A 188 1.33 6.24 6.19
N ARG A 189 1.28 7.56 5.89
CA ARG A 189 0.44 8.15 4.86
C ARG A 189 1.30 8.81 3.81
N ILE A 190 0.81 8.82 2.57
CA ILE A 190 1.50 9.47 1.45
C ILE A 190 0.55 10.36 0.67
N VAL A 191 1.04 11.53 0.31
CA VAL A 191 0.40 12.47 -0.61
C VAL A 191 1.41 12.87 -1.67
N VAL A 192 1.01 12.83 -2.93
CA VAL A 192 1.81 13.29 -4.07
C VAL A 192 1.01 14.35 -4.79
N GLY A 193 1.61 15.52 -5.00
CA GLY A 193 0.95 16.63 -5.67
C GLY A 193 1.89 17.81 -5.87
N GLY A 194 1.62 18.63 -6.90
CA GLY A 194 2.45 19.81 -7.20
C GLY A 194 3.89 19.51 -7.60
N GLY A 195 4.19 18.26 -7.96
CA GLY A 195 5.57 17.82 -8.24
C GLY A 195 6.35 17.41 -6.99
N GLU A 196 5.71 17.31 -5.84
CA GLU A 196 6.31 17.04 -4.53
C GLU A 196 5.72 15.77 -3.92
N VAL A 197 6.46 15.17 -2.96
CA VAL A 197 6.06 13.96 -2.23
C VAL A 197 6.10 14.23 -0.73
N PHE A 198 4.98 13.97 -0.05
CA PHE A 198 4.81 14.14 1.39
C PHE A 198 4.54 12.78 2.02
N TYR A 199 5.43 12.35 2.91
CA TYR A 199 5.34 11.08 3.61
C TYR A 199 5.14 11.35 5.11
N ILE A 200 3.94 11.10 5.63
CA ILE A 200 3.53 11.43 6.99
C ILE A 200 3.61 10.17 7.86
N PHE A 201 4.23 10.29 9.03
CA PHE A 201 4.45 9.15 9.92
C PHE A 201 4.58 9.59 11.39
N ARG A 202 4.55 8.61 12.29
CA ARG A 202 4.84 8.76 13.72
C ARG A 202 5.88 7.73 14.12
N ASP A 203 6.87 8.13 14.91
CA ASP A 203 7.96 7.27 15.35
C ASP A 203 8.34 7.60 16.80
N GLU A 204 8.45 6.59 17.67
CA GLU A 204 8.90 6.77 19.06
C GLU A 204 10.31 7.36 19.13
N GLU A 205 11.21 7.06 18.20
CA GLU A 205 12.55 7.65 18.16
C GLU A 205 12.53 9.16 17.91
N ARG A 206 11.38 9.70 17.48
CA ARG A 206 11.10 11.12 17.31
C ARG A 206 10.13 11.67 18.37
N GLY A 207 10.03 11.01 19.53
CA GLY A 207 9.11 11.41 20.60
C GLY A 207 7.63 11.15 20.30
N SER A 208 7.32 10.25 19.37
CA SER A 208 5.94 9.96 18.90
C SER A 208 5.20 11.19 18.38
N CYS A 209 5.92 12.18 17.88
CA CYS A 209 5.34 13.31 17.14
C CYS A 209 4.80 12.88 15.78
N VAL A 210 3.86 13.64 15.22
CA VAL A 210 3.54 13.55 13.80
C VAL A 210 4.68 14.19 13.03
N SER A 211 5.35 13.41 12.21
CA SER A 211 6.48 13.83 11.37
C SER A 211 6.13 13.75 9.90
N ILE A 212 6.74 14.60 9.10
CA ILE A 212 6.65 14.59 7.65
C ILE A 212 8.05 14.50 7.04
N ALA A 213 8.23 13.55 6.13
CA ALA A 213 9.36 13.56 5.20
C ALA A 213 8.88 14.15 3.87
N HIS A 214 9.51 15.22 3.45
CA HIS A 214 9.15 15.99 2.26
C HIS A 214 10.28 15.89 1.22
N ALA A 215 9.92 15.54 0.01
CA ALA A 215 10.77 15.60 -1.17
C ALA A 215 10.17 16.61 -2.16
N THR A 216 11.00 17.53 -2.64
CA THR A 216 10.62 18.60 -3.57
C THR A 216 10.63 18.17 -5.03
N ASP A 217 10.84 16.88 -5.28
CA ASP A 217 10.84 16.29 -6.63
C ASP A 217 10.25 14.87 -6.61
N LEU A 218 9.68 14.47 -7.74
CA LEU A 218 9.03 13.17 -7.91
C LEU A 218 10.02 12.00 -7.96
N ALA A 219 11.30 12.25 -8.24
CA ALA A 219 12.35 11.23 -8.18
C ALA A 219 12.84 10.97 -6.74
N ILE A 220 12.36 11.79 -5.81
CA ILE A 220 12.67 11.68 -4.39
C ILE A 220 14.19 11.74 -4.16
N SER A 221 14.83 12.77 -4.72
CA SER A 221 16.29 12.93 -4.66
C SER A 221 16.80 13.05 -3.23
N GLN A 222 16.06 13.76 -2.39
CA GLN A 222 16.36 13.96 -0.97
C GLN A 222 15.08 14.08 -0.15
N TRP A 223 15.15 13.71 1.13
CA TRP A 223 14.14 13.97 2.13
C TRP A 223 14.56 15.06 3.10
N THR A 224 13.63 15.97 3.39
CA THR A 224 13.69 16.83 4.58
C THR A 224 12.66 16.33 5.58
N ILE A 225 13.08 15.98 6.80
CA ILE A 225 12.16 15.49 7.83
C ILE A 225 11.93 16.57 8.86
N THR A 226 10.67 16.90 9.11
CA THR A 226 10.21 17.92 10.07
C THR A 226 9.12 17.32 10.95
N ASP A 227 9.13 17.65 12.24
CA ASP A 227 8.03 17.32 13.14
C ASP A 227 6.93 18.37 13.02
N LEU A 228 5.70 17.92 12.77
CA LEU A 228 4.52 18.79 12.62
C LEU A 228 3.88 19.10 13.97
N THR A 229 4.14 18.28 14.99
CA THR A 229 3.71 18.53 16.37
C THR A 229 4.93 18.58 17.27
N ASP A 230 4.87 19.38 18.33
CA ASP A 230 5.88 19.49 19.39
C ASP A 230 5.51 18.65 20.62
N PHE A 231 4.48 17.82 20.51
CA PHE A 231 3.99 16.90 21.54
C PHE A 231 3.78 15.50 20.96
N SER A 232 3.83 14.52 21.83
CA SER A 232 3.52 13.12 21.51
C SER A 232 2.03 12.95 21.21
N VAL A 233 1.73 12.21 20.13
CA VAL A 233 0.37 11.74 19.82
C VAL A 233 0.15 10.28 20.26
N ASP A 234 1.01 9.80 21.16
CA ASP A 234 1.03 8.45 21.73
C ASP A 234 1.04 7.36 20.62
N ALA A 235 0.11 6.42 20.68
CA ALA A 235 -0.01 5.33 19.70
C ALA A 235 -0.94 5.66 18.51
N TRP A 236 -1.34 6.92 18.34
CA TRP A 236 -2.23 7.32 17.28
C TRP A 236 -1.59 7.18 15.89
N GLU A 237 -2.37 6.82 14.90
CA GLU A 237 -1.95 6.73 13.50
C GLU A 237 -2.42 7.98 12.74
N PRO A 238 -1.53 8.68 12.04
CA PRO A 238 -1.85 9.88 11.28
C PRO A 238 -2.75 9.65 10.04
#